data_b193e4563c2ff84ebc7e52c1998a89a7
#
_entry.id   b193e4563c2ff84ebc7e52c1998a89a7
#
_cell.length_a   1.000
_cell.length_b   1.000
_cell.length_c   1.000
_cell.angle_alpha   90.00
_cell.angle_beta   90.00
_cell.angle_gamma   90.00
#
_symmetry.space_group_name_H-M   'P 1'
#
loop_
_entity.id
_entity.type
_entity.pdbx_description
1 polymer ?
#
loop_
_entity_poly.entity_id
_entity_poly.type
_entity_poly.pdbx_seq_one_letter_code
_entity_poly.pdbx_strand_id
1 'polypeptide(L)'
;MKSNDPYNKLYNYHIYLDKNAAPVITAPEGETTVPEASKAMVPVTVADAEGEAFTVSLNDADGIASVESYANEDGTQEGISESNGTYTVEAGGSLKLNVALVPDYGTAGKHTFTVNAKDESGNVSSVVVNYNVEHTNRAPKYVGPADLALKGGETSAQYYFADFFEDADGDAMTFSAQIADPSLAALYQSENGIIIAAKQVSGSTNINVVATDANGASTTGVIALTVDAATGISNVVADASKGDVTVNGDAENGNLNVTIDADADKVVLSVYSNAGQLMAQKTLQNVHSGDKASVALGKVAAGVYHLVANVDGKTSAVKFVAK
;
A
#
# COMPACT_ATOMS: atom_id res chain seq x y z
N MET A 1 25.86 87.26 60.11
CA MET A 1 24.93 86.44 60.83
C MET A 1 24.95 85.03 60.15
N LYS A 2 25.54 84.04 60.87
CA LYS A 2 25.53 82.64 60.45
C LYS A 2 24.22 82.05 60.99
N SER A 3 23.33 81.66 60.12
CA SER A 3 22.14 80.89 60.52
C SER A 3 22.59 79.42 60.77
N ASN A 4 22.62 79.05 62.06
CA ASN A 4 22.78 77.64 62.44
C ASN A 4 21.43 77.04 62.47
N ASP A 5 20.96 76.52 61.37
CA ASP A 5 19.78 75.69 61.33
C ASP A 5 20.19 74.23 61.58
N PRO A 6 19.87 73.64 62.77
CA PRO A 6 20.27 72.25 63.00
C PRO A 6 19.44 71.19 62.29
N TYR A 7 18.47 71.62 61.46
CA TYR A 7 17.55 70.73 60.78
C TYR A 7 17.84 70.60 59.25
N ASN A 8 18.90 71.28 58.73
CA ASN A 8 19.21 71.11 57.30
C ASN A 8 20.18 69.94 57.10
N LYS A 9 19.76 68.74 57.50
CA LYS A 9 20.38 67.49 57.08
C LYS A 9 19.80 67.13 55.73
N LEU A 10 20.53 67.37 54.65
CA LEU A 10 20.25 66.77 53.36
C LEU A 10 20.43 65.27 53.48
N TYR A 11 19.35 64.54 53.61
CA TYR A 11 19.37 63.12 53.45
C TYR A 11 19.41 62.81 51.96
N ASN A 12 20.53 62.36 51.41
CA ASN A 12 20.63 61.79 50.10
C ASN A 12 19.95 60.40 50.15
N TYR A 13 18.69 60.33 49.80
CA TYR A 13 18.03 59.05 49.55
C TYR A 13 18.45 58.62 48.15
N HIS A 14 19.32 57.62 48.06
CA HIS A 14 19.47 56.87 46.83
C HIS A 14 18.30 55.89 46.75
N ILE A 15 17.31 56.25 45.95
CA ILE A 15 16.26 55.33 45.56
C ILE A 15 16.89 54.44 44.48
N TYR A 16 17.30 53.23 44.84
CA TYR A 16 17.59 52.20 43.91
C TYR A 16 16.23 51.67 43.41
N LEU A 17 15.85 52.10 42.23
CA LEU A 17 14.76 51.43 41.51
C LEU A 17 15.35 50.11 41.00
N ASP A 18 15.22 49.06 41.75
CA ASP A 18 15.40 47.71 41.19
C ASP A 18 14.39 47.58 40.06
N LYS A 19 14.92 47.56 38.83
CA LYS A 19 14.13 47.40 37.64
C LYS A 19 13.84 45.90 37.53
N ASN A 20 12.63 45.51 37.87
CA ASN A 20 12.18 44.14 37.68
C ASN A 20 12.31 43.75 36.19
N ALA A 21 12.96 42.63 35.92
CA ALA A 21 13.17 42.07 34.60
C ALA A 21 12.13 40.98 34.31
N ALA A 22 11.89 40.70 33.02
CA ALA A 22 11.05 39.58 32.61
C ALA A 22 11.75 38.23 32.90
N PRO A 23 11.02 37.14 33.12
CA PRO A 23 11.64 35.82 33.26
C PRO A 23 12.50 35.45 32.06
N VAL A 24 13.63 34.80 32.32
CA VAL A 24 14.59 34.38 31.29
C VAL A 24 14.23 32.97 30.81
N ILE A 25 13.99 32.86 29.52
CA ILE A 25 13.73 31.57 28.85
C ILE A 25 15.03 31.12 28.16
N THR A 26 15.51 29.92 28.49
CA THR A 26 16.70 29.32 27.85
C THR A 26 16.26 28.07 27.11
N ALA A 27 16.48 28.04 25.81
CA ALA A 27 16.26 26.91 24.92
C ALA A 27 17.58 26.51 24.25
N PRO A 28 17.72 25.31 23.68
CA PRO A 28 18.90 24.91 22.92
C PRO A 28 19.22 25.90 21.80
N GLU A 29 20.50 26.20 21.63
CA GLU A 29 20.97 26.95 20.49
C GLU A 29 21.02 26.05 19.24
N GLY A 30 20.49 26.54 18.13
CA GLY A 30 20.47 25.81 16.86
C GLY A 30 19.13 25.13 16.56
N GLU A 31 19.07 24.49 15.41
CA GLU A 31 17.88 23.81 14.91
C GLU A 31 17.91 22.33 15.36
N THR A 32 16.90 21.89 16.08
CA THR A 32 16.72 20.46 16.41
C THR A 32 16.16 19.75 15.19
N THR A 33 16.72 18.58 14.86
CA THR A 33 16.22 17.74 13.77
C THR A 33 15.52 16.51 14.32
N VAL A 34 14.36 16.17 13.77
CA VAL A 34 13.57 15.00 14.15
C VAL A 34 12.98 14.35 12.88
N PRO A 35 13.18 13.04 12.64
CA PRO A 35 12.52 12.35 11.54
C PRO A 35 11.00 12.24 11.73
N GLU A 36 10.24 12.22 10.65
CA GLU A 36 8.81 11.87 10.69
C GLU A 36 8.58 10.54 11.43
N ALA A 37 7.42 10.40 12.07
CA ALA A 37 7.01 9.23 12.85
C ALA A 37 8.02 8.84 13.96
N SER A 38 8.87 9.77 14.40
CA SER A 38 9.80 9.58 15.51
C SER A 38 9.55 10.60 16.63
N LYS A 39 10.41 10.62 17.63
CA LYS A 39 10.29 11.53 18.77
C LYS A 39 11.65 12.14 19.12
N ALA A 40 11.67 13.44 19.31
CA ALA A 40 12.80 14.14 19.89
C ALA A 40 12.37 14.96 21.12
N MET A 41 13.32 15.26 21.99
CA MET A 41 13.06 16.05 23.21
C MET A 41 13.86 17.34 23.14
N VAL A 42 13.19 18.46 23.40
CA VAL A 42 13.79 19.79 23.48
C VAL A 42 13.66 20.29 24.92
N PRO A 43 14.75 20.38 25.67
CA PRO A 43 14.71 20.95 27.02
C PRO A 43 14.62 22.48 26.93
N VAL A 44 13.70 23.06 27.72
CA VAL A 44 13.56 24.50 27.89
C VAL A 44 13.55 24.81 29.39
N THR A 45 14.30 25.81 29.81
CA THR A 45 14.29 26.28 31.20
C THR A 45 13.81 27.71 31.28
N VAL A 46 13.08 28.02 32.34
CA VAL A 46 12.58 29.35 32.63
C VAL A 46 12.86 29.67 34.12
N ALA A 47 13.45 30.82 34.34
CA ALA A 47 13.71 31.33 35.70
C ALA A 47 13.55 32.85 35.74
N ASP A 48 13.10 33.36 36.86
CA ASP A 48 13.05 34.79 37.18
C ASP A 48 14.23 35.16 38.06
N ALA A 49 15.00 36.21 37.66
CA ALA A 49 16.22 36.60 38.35
C ALA A 49 15.93 37.26 39.71
N GLU A 50 14.81 37.92 39.83
CA GLU A 50 14.33 38.58 41.05
C GLU A 50 13.59 37.60 41.96
N GLY A 51 13.32 36.39 41.46
CA GLY A 51 12.61 35.33 42.17
C GLY A 51 11.11 35.59 42.31
N GLU A 52 10.51 36.36 41.40
CA GLU A 52 9.07 36.52 41.35
C GLU A 52 8.37 35.23 40.87
N ALA A 53 7.09 35.10 41.22
CA ALA A 53 6.25 34.06 40.64
C ALA A 53 5.99 34.40 39.17
N PHE A 54 5.91 33.38 38.32
CA PHE A 54 5.71 33.57 36.90
C PHE A 54 4.84 32.46 36.27
N THR A 55 4.30 32.75 35.11
CA THR A 55 3.56 31.79 34.32
C THR A 55 4.27 31.50 32.99
N VAL A 56 4.18 30.25 32.52
CA VAL A 56 4.77 29.80 31.26
C VAL A 56 3.73 29.09 30.41
N SER A 57 3.72 29.36 29.10
CA SER A 57 2.88 28.65 28.14
C SER A 57 3.69 28.30 26.88
N LEU A 58 3.33 27.17 26.25
CA LEU A 58 3.84 26.75 24.97
C LEU A 58 2.76 27.00 23.92
N ASN A 59 3.14 27.58 22.79
CA ASN A 59 2.27 27.73 21.62
C ASN A 59 2.95 27.08 20.41
N ASP A 60 2.29 26.06 19.88
CA ASP A 60 2.65 25.38 18.64
C ASP A 60 1.45 25.35 17.69
N ALA A 61 1.58 26.01 16.54
CA ALA A 61 0.51 26.11 15.55
C ALA A 61 0.30 24.80 14.77
N ASP A 62 1.35 23.98 14.67
CA ASP A 62 1.37 22.77 13.86
C ASP A 62 0.95 21.52 14.66
N GLY A 63 0.87 21.64 15.99
CA GLY A 63 0.48 20.54 16.88
C GLY A 63 1.51 19.41 17.03
N ILE A 64 2.77 19.66 16.64
CA ILE A 64 3.88 18.70 16.69
C ILE A 64 4.56 18.74 18.05
N ALA A 65 4.70 19.94 18.64
CA ALA A 65 5.39 20.15 19.91
C ALA A 65 4.41 20.17 21.09
N SER A 66 4.72 19.41 22.11
CA SER A 66 3.93 19.38 23.36
C SER A 66 4.82 19.20 24.59
N VAL A 67 4.41 19.70 25.75
CA VAL A 67 5.14 19.45 26.97
C VAL A 67 4.87 18.03 27.45
N GLU A 68 5.91 17.21 27.50
CA GLU A 68 5.80 15.82 27.99
C GLU A 68 6.00 15.73 29.51
N SER A 69 6.92 16.54 30.04
CA SER A 69 7.15 16.60 31.48
C SER A 69 7.68 17.96 31.90
N TYR A 70 7.47 18.29 33.16
CA TYR A 70 7.96 19.52 33.77
C TYR A 70 8.45 19.27 35.20
N ALA A 71 9.40 20.06 35.67
CA ALA A 71 9.95 20.00 37.02
C ALA A 71 10.71 21.30 37.35
N ASN A 72 11.04 21.48 38.64
CA ASN A 72 12.05 22.41 39.11
C ASN A 72 13.48 21.97 38.72
N GLU A 73 14.48 22.78 39.04
CA GLU A 73 15.89 22.41 38.83
C GLU A 73 16.32 21.16 39.59
N ASP A 74 15.75 20.94 40.78
CA ASP A 74 16.00 19.76 41.62
C ASP A 74 15.23 18.49 41.19
N GLY A 75 14.40 18.59 40.14
CA GLY A 75 13.60 17.50 39.61
C GLY A 75 12.26 17.30 40.32
N THR A 76 11.88 18.15 41.27
CA THR A 76 10.56 18.12 41.92
C THR A 76 9.54 18.95 41.14
N GLN A 77 8.27 18.81 41.49
CA GLN A 77 7.18 19.66 40.97
C GLN A 77 6.60 20.57 42.11
N GLU A 78 7.32 20.70 43.19
CA GLU A 78 6.89 21.56 44.33
C GLU A 78 6.81 23.03 43.88
N GLY A 79 5.72 23.71 44.24
CA GLY A 79 5.49 25.10 43.81
C GLY A 79 5.20 25.30 42.31
N ILE A 80 4.95 24.23 41.55
CA ILE A 80 4.50 24.28 40.17
C ILE A 80 3.11 23.74 40.04
N SER A 81 2.20 24.48 39.40
CA SER A 81 0.87 24.02 39.05
C SER A 81 0.66 24.16 37.54
N GLU A 82 -0.09 23.22 36.92
CA GLU A 82 -0.45 23.24 35.53
C GLU A 82 -1.97 23.35 35.38
N SER A 83 -2.41 24.21 34.48
CA SER A 83 -3.82 24.33 34.09
C SER A 83 -3.94 24.74 32.65
N ASN A 84 -4.58 23.89 31.81
CA ASN A 84 -4.82 24.15 30.37
C ASN A 84 -3.56 24.56 29.61
N GLY A 85 -2.43 23.86 29.84
CA GLY A 85 -1.16 24.14 29.17
C GLY A 85 -0.43 25.40 29.66
N THR A 86 -0.90 26.00 30.75
CA THR A 86 -0.21 27.08 31.42
C THR A 86 0.38 26.57 32.75
N TYR A 87 1.69 26.76 32.92
CA TYR A 87 2.44 26.39 34.11
C TYR A 87 2.62 27.64 34.98
N THR A 88 2.20 27.57 36.21
CA THR A 88 2.40 28.64 37.20
C THR A 88 3.46 28.18 38.19
N VAL A 89 4.50 29.00 38.39
CA VAL A 89 5.65 28.74 39.23
C VAL A 89 5.61 29.75 40.39
N GLU A 90 5.66 29.25 41.64
CA GLU A 90 5.70 30.09 42.83
C GLU A 90 7.01 30.89 42.93
N ALA A 91 7.01 31.94 43.73
CA ALA A 91 8.17 32.80 43.95
C ALA A 91 9.39 32.00 44.45
N GLY A 92 10.55 32.27 43.86
CA GLY A 92 11.82 31.56 44.12
C GLY A 92 11.95 30.23 43.36
N GLY A 93 10.93 29.81 42.58
CA GLY A 93 10.96 28.59 41.78
C GLY A 93 11.63 28.76 40.40
N SER A 94 11.87 27.67 39.75
CA SER A 94 12.30 27.57 38.34
C SER A 94 11.45 26.54 37.62
N LEU A 95 11.48 26.56 36.28
CA LEU A 95 10.73 25.60 35.48
C LEU A 95 11.65 24.99 34.40
N LYS A 96 11.75 23.68 34.40
CA LYS A 96 12.29 22.88 33.29
C LYS A 96 11.12 22.21 32.57
N LEU A 97 11.00 22.48 31.30
CA LEU A 97 10.07 21.80 30.39
C LEU A 97 10.85 20.82 29.50
N ASN A 98 10.38 19.61 29.40
CA ASN A 98 10.80 18.69 28.36
C ASN A 98 9.72 18.72 27.27
N VAL A 99 10.01 19.42 26.18
CA VAL A 99 9.10 19.53 25.04
C VAL A 99 9.36 18.36 24.09
N ALA A 100 8.36 17.53 23.89
CA ALA A 100 8.39 16.44 22.90
C ALA A 100 8.02 16.99 21.53
N LEU A 101 8.81 16.68 20.51
CA LEU A 101 8.49 16.83 19.10
C LEU A 101 8.06 15.46 18.60
N VAL A 102 6.83 15.33 18.12
CA VAL A 102 6.25 14.07 17.63
C VAL A 102 5.58 14.32 16.27
N PRO A 103 6.37 14.46 15.21
CA PRO A 103 5.84 14.72 13.88
C PRO A 103 5.21 13.48 13.27
N ASP A 104 4.05 13.64 12.66
CA ASP A 104 3.43 12.62 11.82
C ASP A 104 4.07 12.58 10.43
N TYR A 105 3.76 11.53 9.66
CA TYR A 105 4.13 11.48 8.23
C TYR A 105 3.46 12.63 7.45
N GLY A 106 4.18 13.21 6.50
CA GLY A 106 3.73 14.32 5.68
C GLY A 106 3.91 15.69 6.34
N THR A 107 4.67 15.76 7.45
CA THR A 107 4.98 17.02 8.15
C THR A 107 6.42 17.48 7.93
N ALA A 108 7.16 16.87 6.99
CA ALA A 108 8.53 17.23 6.70
C ALA A 108 8.69 18.73 6.37
N GLY A 109 9.71 19.36 6.95
CA GLY A 109 9.99 20.78 6.76
C GLY A 109 10.41 21.51 8.02
N LYS A 110 10.47 22.83 7.93
CA LYS A 110 10.84 23.71 9.04
C LYS A 110 9.59 24.14 9.82
N HIS A 111 9.69 23.96 11.13
CA HIS A 111 8.63 24.27 12.09
C HIS A 111 9.17 25.09 13.24
N THR A 112 8.26 25.68 14.01
CA THR A 112 8.60 26.46 15.21
C THR A 112 7.57 26.24 16.29
N PHE A 113 8.00 26.24 17.53
CA PHE A 113 7.12 26.49 18.66
C PHE A 113 7.60 27.69 19.44
N THR A 114 6.71 28.34 20.20
CA THR A 114 7.02 29.52 21.00
C THR A 114 6.76 29.23 22.46
N VAL A 115 7.72 29.55 23.30
CA VAL A 115 7.55 29.54 24.75
C VAL A 115 7.42 31.00 25.23
N ASN A 116 6.37 31.27 25.97
CA ASN A 116 6.07 32.58 26.53
C ASN A 116 6.13 32.49 28.05
N ALA A 117 6.74 33.47 28.69
CA ALA A 117 6.75 33.59 30.14
C ALA A 117 6.31 35.01 30.57
N LYS A 118 5.63 35.09 31.71
CA LYS A 118 5.14 36.35 32.29
C LYS A 118 5.24 36.31 33.79
N ASP A 119 5.87 37.33 34.41
CA ASP A 119 5.94 37.49 35.84
C ASP A 119 4.66 38.14 36.45
N GLU A 120 4.57 38.22 37.78
CA GLU A 120 3.46 38.85 38.46
C GLU A 120 3.42 40.38 38.24
N SER A 121 4.56 41.01 37.98
CA SER A 121 4.68 42.43 37.67
C SER A 121 4.21 42.78 36.25
N GLY A 122 3.98 41.77 35.43
CA GLY A 122 3.44 41.90 34.07
C GLY A 122 4.51 41.97 32.98
N ASN A 123 5.81 41.82 33.29
CA ASN A 123 6.87 41.73 32.29
C ASN A 123 6.81 40.38 31.56
N VAL A 124 7.04 40.39 30.25
CA VAL A 124 6.90 39.22 29.41
C VAL A 124 8.18 38.93 28.64
N SER A 125 8.49 37.68 28.46
CA SER A 125 9.51 37.19 27.53
C SER A 125 8.94 36.13 26.61
N SER A 126 9.56 35.97 25.44
CA SER A 126 9.13 35.00 24.44
C SER A 126 10.35 34.50 23.68
N VAL A 127 10.44 33.19 23.48
CA VAL A 127 11.49 32.55 22.69
C VAL A 127 10.86 31.64 21.65
N VAL A 128 11.27 31.82 20.39
CA VAL A 128 10.90 30.95 19.28
C VAL A 128 11.96 29.87 19.15
N VAL A 129 11.56 28.63 19.19
CA VAL A 129 12.42 27.46 18.99
C VAL A 129 12.18 26.90 17.60
N ASN A 130 13.23 26.83 16.81
CA ASN A 130 13.18 26.29 15.46
C ASN A 130 13.55 24.81 15.48
N TYR A 131 12.85 24.01 14.69
CA TYR A 131 13.18 22.61 14.45
C TYR A 131 12.90 22.22 13.02
N ASN A 132 13.56 21.16 12.55
CA ASN A 132 13.39 20.62 11.21
C ASN A 132 12.87 19.19 11.29
N VAL A 133 11.77 18.91 10.62
CA VAL A 133 11.26 17.55 10.47
C VAL A 133 11.84 16.97 9.18
N GLU A 134 12.60 15.89 9.31
CA GLU A 134 13.16 15.18 8.16
C GLU A 134 12.15 14.19 7.62
N HIS A 135 12.00 14.16 6.30
CA HIS A 135 11.18 13.19 5.63
C HIS A 135 11.68 11.76 5.90
N THR A 136 10.74 10.85 6.18
CA THR A 136 11.00 9.43 6.35
C THR A 136 10.27 8.64 5.27
N ASN A 137 11.03 8.03 4.37
CA ASN A 137 10.49 7.23 3.28
C ASN A 137 9.70 6.02 3.79
N ARG A 138 8.57 5.74 3.16
CA ARG A 138 7.73 4.56 3.40
C ARG A 138 7.83 3.62 2.21
N ALA A 139 8.02 2.35 2.47
CA ALA A 139 8.02 1.36 1.40
C ALA A 139 6.63 1.26 0.72
N PRO A 140 6.59 0.90 -0.57
CA PRO A 140 5.34 0.63 -1.27
C PRO A 140 4.47 -0.37 -0.53
N LYS A 141 3.16 -0.20 -0.58
CA LYS A 141 2.17 -1.10 0.02
C LYS A 141 1.50 -1.94 -1.05
N TYR A 142 1.47 -3.27 -0.86
CA TYR A 142 0.71 -4.16 -1.73
C TYR A 142 -0.80 -4.06 -1.46
N VAL A 143 -1.57 -3.79 -2.51
CA VAL A 143 -3.05 -3.68 -2.48
C VAL A 143 -3.70 -4.57 -3.55
N GLY A 144 -2.89 -5.35 -4.28
CA GLY A 144 -3.33 -6.22 -5.35
C GLY A 144 -4.12 -7.45 -4.88
N PRO A 145 -4.51 -8.33 -5.80
CA PRO A 145 -5.27 -9.53 -5.50
C PRO A 145 -4.45 -10.53 -4.68
N ALA A 146 -5.10 -11.20 -3.73
CA ALA A 146 -4.49 -12.29 -2.97
C ALA A 146 -4.40 -13.59 -3.78
N ASP A 147 -5.35 -13.82 -4.70
CA ASP A 147 -5.47 -15.02 -5.51
C ASP A 147 -5.97 -14.72 -6.92
N LEU A 148 -5.62 -15.59 -7.85
CA LEU A 148 -6.08 -15.62 -9.23
C LEU A 148 -6.36 -17.07 -9.63
N ALA A 149 -7.38 -17.26 -10.47
CA ALA A 149 -7.71 -18.57 -11.05
C ALA A 149 -7.76 -18.47 -12.57
N LEU A 150 -7.11 -19.41 -13.26
CA LEU A 150 -7.13 -19.57 -14.70
C LEU A 150 -7.45 -21.02 -15.03
N LYS A 151 -8.08 -21.25 -16.18
CA LYS A 151 -8.23 -22.59 -16.74
C LYS A 151 -6.97 -22.98 -17.49
N GLY A 152 -6.65 -24.26 -17.53
CA GLY A 152 -5.51 -24.77 -18.32
C GLY A 152 -5.62 -24.33 -19.78
N GLY A 153 -4.56 -23.72 -20.30
CA GLY A 153 -4.50 -23.14 -21.61
C GLY A 153 -5.08 -21.73 -21.76
N GLU A 154 -5.62 -21.16 -20.71
CA GLU A 154 -6.12 -19.78 -20.71
C GLU A 154 -4.97 -18.78 -20.59
N THR A 155 -5.11 -17.64 -21.25
CA THR A 155 -4.24 -16.49 -21.08
C THR A 155 -5.05 -15.37 -20.43
N SER A 156 -4.54 -14.82 -19.34
CA SER A 156 -5.18 -13.72 -18.65
C SER A 156 -5.23 -12.43 -19.48
N ALA A 157 -6.10 -11.50 -19.10
CA ALA A 157 -5.91 -10.10 -19.44
C ALA A 157 -4.59 -9.58 -18.85
N GLN A 158 -4.15 -8.42 -19.27
CA GLN A 158 -3.03 -7.74 -18.64
C GLN A 158 -3.45 -7.22 -17.26
N TYR A 159 -2.67 -7.53 -16.24
CA TYR A 159 -2.76 -6.93 -14.91
C TYR A 159 -1.73 -5.82 -14.81
N TYR A 160 -2.15 -4.63 -14.41
CA TYR A 160 -1.27 -3.48 -14.29
C TYR A 160 -0.65 -3.40 -12.89
N PHE A 161 0.64 -3.11 -12.82
CA PHE A 161 1.33 -2.94 -11.53
C PHE A 161 0.79 -1.77 -10.70
N ALA A 162 0.30 -0.72 -11.37
CA ALA A 162 -0.35 0.41 -10.70
C ALA A 162 -1.61 0.03 -9.91
N ASP A 163 -2.24 -1.11 -10.23
CA ASP A 163 -3.38 -1.63 -9.48
C ASP A 163 -2.94 -2.53 -8.31
N PHE A 164 -1.65 -2.86 -8.22
CA PHE A 164 -1.12 -3.79 -7.21
C PHE A 164 -0.42 -3.10 -6.06
N PHE A 165 0.09 -1.89 -6.27
CA PHE A 165 0.86 -1.19 -5.26
C PHE A 165 0.46 0.27 -5.16
N GLU A 166 0.50 0.77 -3.94
CA GLU A 166 0.37 2.18 -3.59
C GLU A 166 1.63 2.62 -2.86
N ASP A 167 2.13 3.80 -3.19
CA ASP A 167 3.19 4.46 -2.46
C ASP A 167 2.64 5.68 -1.73
N ALA A 168 2.84 5.72 -0.42
CA ALA A 168 2.25 6.76 0.41
C ALA A 168 3.01 8.09 0.33
N ASP A 169 4.24 8.09 -0.19
CA ASP A 169 5.05 9.28 -0.43
C ASP A 169 4.92 9.77 -1.87
N GLY A 170 4.26 8.97 -2.73
CA GLY A 170 4.06 9.28 -4.14
C GLY A 170 5.30 9.04 -4.99
N ASP A 171 6.23 8.22 -4.52
CA ASP A 171 7.47 7.92 -5.20
C ASP A 171 7.23 7.09 -6.48
N ALA A 172 8.11 7.29 -7.45
CA ALA A 172 8.12 6.46 -8.64
C ALA A 172 8.60 5.04 -8.29
N MET A 173 7.82 4.03 -8.72
CA MET A 173 8.10 2.64 -8.43
C MET A 173 8.65 1.90 -9.66
N THR A 174 9.54 0.95 -9.42
CA THR A 174 9.97 -0.07 -10.38
C THR A 174 9.45 -1.43 -9.96
N PHE A 175 9.19 -2.32 -10.95
CA PHE A 175 8.51 -3.58 -10.69
C PHE A 175 9.24 -4.77 -11.26
N SER A 176 9.16 -5.91 -10.56
CA SER A 176 9.53 -7.21 -11.06
C SER A 176 8.54 -8.27 -10.63
N ALA A 177 8.33 -9.29 -11.46
CA ALA A 177 7.43 -10.39 -11.13
C ALA A 177 8.06 -11.74 -11.49
N GLN A 178 7.81 -12.74 -10.65
CA GLN A 178 8.30 -14.09 -10.83
C GLN A 178 7.25 -15.12 -10.40
N ILE A 179 7.07 -16.15 -11.23
CA ILE A 179 6.26 -17.33 -10.87
C ILE A 179 7.15 -18.39 -10.21
N ALA A 180 6.67 -18.96 -9.10
CA ALA A 180 7.43 -19.95 -8.34
C ALA A 180 7.52 -21.30 -9.06
N ASP A 181 6.45 -21.71 -9.76
CA ASP A 181 6.45 -22.93 -10.57
C ASP A 181 6.11 -22.61 -12.05
N PRO A 182 7.11 -22.44 -12.91
CA PRO A 182 6.91 -22.18 -14.32
C PRO A 182 6.36 -23.38 -15.10
N SER A 183 6.22 -24.57 -14.48
CA SER A 183 5.58 -25.72 -15.14
C SER A 183 4.06 -25.55 -15.26
N LEU A 184 3.44 -24.74 -14.37
CA LEU A 184 2.00 -24.48 -14.34
C LEU A 184 1.56 -23.34 -15.25
N ALA A 185 2.36 -22.27 -15.37
CA ALA A 185 2.05 -21.13 -16.24
C ALA A 185 3.33 -20.44 -16.69
N ALA A 186 3.26 -19.73 -17.81
CA ALA A 186 4.26 -18.76 -18.22
C ALA A 186 3.84 -17.36 -17.77
N LEU A 187 4.80 -16.60 -17.28
CA LEU A 187 4.63 -15.20 -16.90
C LEU A 187 5.33 -14.31 -17.92
N TYR A 188 4.59 -13.37 -18.50
CA TYR A 188 5.13 -12.35 -19.41
C TYR A 188 5.02 -11.00 -18.71
N GLN A 189 6.19 -10.39 -18.46
CA GLN A 189 6.26 -9.07 -17.84
C GLN A 189 6.56 -8.00 -18.88
N SER A 190 5.86 -6.89 -18.79
CA SER A 190 6.17 -5.62 -19.44
C SER A 190 6.56 -4.57 -18.38
N GLU A 191 6.90 -3.38 -18.81
CA GLU A 191 7.17 -2.26 -17.90
C GLU A 191 5.98 -1.94 -16.98
N ASN A 192 4.75 -2.09 -17.50
CA ASN A 192 3.54 -1.64 -16.81
C ASN A 192 2.73 -2.77 -16.16
N GLY A 193 3.09 -4.03 -16.35
CA GLY A 193 2.29 -5.12 -15.81
C GLY A 193 2.67 -6.51 -16.29
N ILE A 194 1.82 -7.49 -15.96
CA ILE A 194 2.03 -8.90 -16.27
C ILE A 194 0.84 -9.50 -17.03
N ILE A 195 1.15 -10.50 -17.85
CA ILE A 195 0.19 -11.42 -18.48
C ILE A 195 0.59 -12.84 -18.07
N ILE A 196 -0.40 -13.65 -17.69
CA ILE A 196 -0.20 -15.03 -17.24
C ILE A 196 -0.82 -15.96 -18.28
N ALA A 197 -0.04 -16.89 -18.84
CA ALA A 197 -0.53 -17.93 -19.73
C ALA A 197 -0.46 -19.29 -19.03
N ALA A 198 -1.60 -19.79 -18.60
CA ALA A 198 -1.72 -21.09 -17.95
C ALA A 198 -1.40 -22.21 -18.93
N LYS A 199 -0.62 -23.20 -18.49
CA LYS A 199 -0.37 -24.43 -19.26
C LYS A 199 -1.52 -25.41 -19.12
N GLN A 200 -1.52 -26.46 -19.94
CA GLN A 200 -2.56 -27.52 -19.96
C GLN A 200 -2.42 -28.50 -18.76
N VAL A 201 -2.09 -27.99 -17.59
CA VAL A 201 -1.92 -28.76 -16.35
C VAL A 201 -2.66 -28.07 -15.23
N SER A 202 -3.12 -28.81 -14.24
CA SER A 202 -3.77 -28.25 -13.05
C SER A 202 -2.83 -28.24 -11.88
N GLY A 203 -3.01 -27.29 -10.98
CA GLY A 203 -2.20 -27.11 -9.78
C GLY A 203 -2.27 -25.69 -9.24
N SER A 204 -1.50 -25.44 -8.19
CA SER A 204 -1.42 -24.11 -7.61
C SER A 204 0.04 -23.71 -7.41
N THR A 205 0.32 -22.42 -7.60
CA THR A 205 1.63 -21.82 -7.41
C THR A 205 1.50 -20.39 -6.95
N ASN A 206 2.61 -19.75 -6.60
CA ASN A 206 2.62 -18.33 -6.27
C ASN A 206 3.28 -17.50 -7.36
N ILE A 207 2.77 -16.30 -7.57
CA ILE A 207 3.44 -15.24 -8.31
C ILE A 207 3.87 -14.21 -7.29
N ASN A 208 5.18 -13.96 -7.20
CA ASN A 208 5.75 -12.91 -6.39
C ASN A 208 5.91 -11.67 -7.26
N VAL A 209 5.34 -10.56 -6.83
CA VAL A 209 5.49 -9.25 -7.49
C VAL A 209 6.19 -8.33 -6.50
N VAL A 210 7.29 -7.72 -6.91
CA VAL A 210 8.07 -6.81 -6.08
C VAL A 210 7.96 -5.40 -6.66
N ALA A 211 7.59 -4.45 -5.81
CA ALA A 211 7.72 -3.03 -6.08
C ALA A 211 8.89 -2.47 -5.28
N THR A 212 9.69 -1.62 -5.91
CA THR A 212 10.79 -0.88 -5.27
C THR A 212 10.62 0.59 -5.60
N ASP A 213 10.59 1.45 -4.58
CA ASP A 213 10.48 2.90 -4.74
C ASP A 213 11.81 3.55 -5.20
N ALA A 214 11.77 4.86 -5.41
CA ALA A 214 12.94 5.64 -5.83
C ALA A 214 14.05 5.71 -4.76
N ASN A 215 13.70 5.48 -3.50
CA ASN A 215 14.62 5.50 -2.36
C ASN A 215 15.19 4.11 -2.03
N GLY A 216 14.74 3.06 -2.74
CA GLY A 216 15.24 1.70 -2.62
C GLY A 216 14.49 0.82 -1.62
N ALA A 217 13.43 1.32 -0.99
CA ALA A 217 12.59 0.47 -0.15
C ALA A 217 11.67 -0.41 -1.03
N SER A 218 11.45 -1.65 -0.61
CA SER A 218 10.78 -2.64 -1.44
C SER A 218 9.73 -3.42 -0.66
N THR A 219 8.66 -3.78 -1.37
CA THR A 219 7.61 -4.67 -0.85
C THR A 219 7.31 -5.77 -1.86
N THR A 220 7.11 -6.98 -1.34
CA THR A 220 6.70 -8.14 -2.15
C THR A 220 5.23 -8.44 -1.91
N GLY A 221 4.43 -8.38 -2.99
CA GLY A 221 3.08 -8.93 -3.05
C GLY A 221 3.12 -10.39 -3.50
N VAL A 222 2.28 -11.23 -2.92
CA VAL A 222 2.16 -12.64 -3.28
C VAL A 222 0.75 -12.91 -3.78
N ILE A 223 0.65 -13.44 -5.00
CA ILE A 223 -0.62 -13.82 -5.63
C ILE A 223 -0.65 -15.35 -5.72
N ALA A 224 -1.61 -15.99 -5.06
CA ALA A 224 -1.84 -17.43 -5.21
C ALA A 224 -2.51 -17.71 -6.56
N LEU A 225 -1.79 -18.31 -7.50
CA LEU A 225 -2.34 -18.72 -8.79
C LEU A 225 -2.84 -20.16 -8.71
N THR A 226 -4.12 -20.38 -8.99
CA THR A 226 -4.67 -21.70 -9.22
C THR A 226 -4.94 -21.88 -10.72
N VAL A 227 -4.38 -22.93 -11.28
CA VAL A 227 -4.69 -23.39 -12.64
C VAL A 227 -5.63 -24.59 -12.50
N ASP A 228 -6.89 -24.38 -12.86
CA ASP A 228 -7.85 -25.46 -12.94
C ASP A 228 -7.53 -26.37 -14.13
N ALA A 229 -7.90 -27.65 -14.00
CA ALA A 229 -7.79 -28.51 -15.17
C ALA A 229 -8.48 -27.83 -16.36
N ALA A 230 -7.78 -27.81 -17.50
CA ALA A 230 -8.48 -27.49 -18.72
C ALA A 230 -9.74 -28.32 -18.72
N THR A 231 -10.90 -27.69 -18.85
CA THR A 231 -12.13 -28.43 -19.12
C THR A 231 -12.05 -28.99 -20.55
N GLY A 232 -11.02 -29.79 -20.77
CA GLY A 232 -11.10 -30.82 -21.77
C GLY A 232 -12.28 -31.67 -21.32
N ILE A 233 -13.14 -32.00 -22.22
CA ILE A 233 -14.38 -32.70 -22.06
C ILE A 233 -14.17 -33.96 -21.19
N SER A 234 -13.96 -33.81 -19.88
CA SER A 234 -13.72 -34.92 -18.95
C SER A 234 -15.00 -35.59 -18.50
N ASN A 235 -16.17 -35.08 -18.94
CA ASN A 235 -17.47 -35.62 -18.61
C ASN A 235 -18.51 -35.53 -19.76
N VAL A 236 -18.08 -35.61 -21.00
CA VAL A 236 -19.03 -36.01 -22.02
C VAL A 236 -19.16 -37.52 -21.92
N VAL A 237 -20.07 -37.96 -21.10
CA VAL A 237 -20.62 -39.30 -21.23
C VAL A 237 -21.29 -39.30 -22.60
N ALA A 238 -20.58 -39.84 -23.58
CA ALA A 238 -21.21 -40.17 -24.85
C ALA A 238 -22.33 -41.18 -24.54
N ASP A 239 -23.56 -40.68 -24.42
CA ASP A 239 -24.70 -41.54 -24.65
C ASP A 239 -24.70 -41.80 -26.15
N ALA A 240 -24.06 -42.89 -26.52
CA ALA A 240 -23.90 -43.33 -27.93
C ALA A 240 -25.23 -43.56 -28.65
N SER A 241 -26.37 -43.36 -27.97
CA SER A 241 -27.69 -43.68 -28.46
C SER A 241 -28.59 -42.49 -28.83
N LYS A 242 -28.16 -41.24 -28.62
CA LYS A 242 -28.97 -40.03 -28.89
C LYS A 242 -28.14 -38.77 -29.17
N GLY A 243 -27.09 -38.84 -29.94
CA GLY A 243 -26.33 -37.64 -30.37
C GLY A 243 -26.91 -37.11 -31.68
N ASP A 244 -27.06 -35.81 -31.78
CA ASP A 244 -27.42 -35.14 -33.05
C ASP A 244 -26.33 -35.28 -34.14
N VAL A 245 -25.33 -36.17 -33.93
CA VAL A 245 -24.20 -36.39 -34.83
C VAL A 245 -23.69 -37.82 -34.76
N THR A 246 -23.51 -38.45 -35.92
CA THR A 246 -22.93 -39.79 -36.08
C THR A 246 -21.58 -39.70 -36.80
N VAL A 247 -20.53 -40.34 -36.23
CA VAL A 247 -19.23 -40.48 -36.89
C VAL A 247 -19.27 -41.69 -37.83
N ASN A 248 -19.00 -41.45 -39.11
CA ASN A 248 -19.04 -42.49 -40.15
C ASN A 248 -17.64 -43.09 -40.35
N GLY A 249 -17.30 -44.10 -39.55
CA GLY A 249 -16.04 -44.79 -39.61
C GLY A 249 -14.89 -44.10 -38.91
N ASP A 250 -13.70 -44.69 -39.04
CA ASP A 250 -12.48 -44.14 -38.50
C ASP A 250 -12.01 -42.95 -39.40
N ALA A 251 -11.14 -42.05 -38.86
CA ALA A 251 -10.55 -40.99 -39.65
C ALA A 251 -9.60 -41.59 -40.69
N GLU A 252 -9.96 -41.50 -41.97
CA GLU A 252 -9.16 -41.97 -43.09
C GLU A 252 -8.62 -40.80 -43.88
N ASN A 253 -7.38 -40.93 -44.36
CA ASN A 253 -6.71 -39.92 -45.20
C ASN A 253 -6.71 -38.50 -44.59
N GLY A 254 -6.69 -38.42 -43.23
CA GLY A 254 -6.65 -37.16 -42.53
C GLY A 254 -8.00 -36.43 -42.45
N ASN A 255 -9.10 -37.11 -42.76
CA ASN A 255 -10.47 -36.55 -42.66
C ASN A 255 -11.36 -37.38 -41.81
N LEU A 256 -12.11 -36.72 -40.92
CA LEU A 256 -13.17 -37.32 -40.14
C LEU A 256 -14.53 -37.06 -40.83
N ASN A 257 -15.21 -38.09 -41.25
CA ASN A 257 -16.53 -37.99 -41.89
C ASN A 257 -17.64 -38.12 -40.82
N VAL A 258 -18.55 -37.16 -40.82
CA VAL A 258 -19.60 -37.01 -39.84
C VAL A 258 -20.95 -36.85 -40.54
N THR A 259 -22.00 -37.54 -40.06
CA THR A 259 -23.39 -37.26 -40.44
C THR A 259 -24.04 -36.45 -39.28
N ILE A 260 -24.76 -35.39 -39.65
CA ILE A 260 -25.56 -34.63 -38.67
C ILE A 260 -26.96 -35.17 -38.73
N ASP A 261 -27.46 -35.60 -37.57
CA ASP A 261 -28.74 -36.31 -37.45
C ASP A 261 -29.89 -35.39 -36.98
N ALA A 262 -29.67 -34.06 -37.02
CA ALA A 262 -30.62 -33.03 -36.62
C ALA A 262 -30.65 -31.84 -37.59
N ASP A 263 -31.80 -31.17 -37.71
CA ASP A 263 -31.91 -29.87 -38.35
C ASP A 263 -31.34 -28.79 -37.38
N ALA A 264 -30.53 -27.88 -37.91
CA ALA A 264 -29.90 -26.82 -37.09
C ALA A 264 -29.51 -25.59 -37.92
N ASP A 265 -29.65 -24.41 -37.29
CA ASP A 265 -29.20 -23.17 -37.91
C ASP A 265 -27.67 -23.12 -37.91
N LYS A 266 -27.03 -23.67 -36.86
CA LYS A 266 -25.59 -23.68 -36.71
C LYS A 266 -25.09 -24.96 -36.05
N VAL A 267 -24.09 -25.60 -36.66
CA VAL A 267 -23.34 -26.72 -36.08
C VAL A 267 -21.87 -26.40 -36.04
N VAL A 268 -21.26 -26.55 -34.86
CA VAL A 268 -19.80 -26.43 -34.66
C VAL A 268 -19.26 -27.81 -34.30
N LEU A 269 -18.41 -28.35 -35.17
CA LEU A 269 -17.71 -29.62 -35.00
C LEU A 269 -16.28 -29.34 -34.54
N SER A 270 -15.91 -29.79 -33.36
CA SER A 270 -14.56 -29.61 -32.81
C SER A 270 -13.97 -30.97 -32.47
N VAL A 271 -12.75 -31.23 -32.97
CA VAL A 271 -12.04 -32.49 -32.69
C VAL A 271 -10.90 -32.22 -31.71
N TYR A 272 -10.87 -33.06 -30.69
CA TYR A 272 -9.86 -32.98 -29.64
C TYR A 272 -9.06 -34.27 -29.54
N SER A 273 -7.77 -34.16 -29.21
CA SER A 273 -6.95 -35.30 -28.80
C SER A 273 -7.41 -35.86 -27.45
N ASN A 274 -6.97 -37.07 -27.11
CA ASN A 274 -7.24 -37.65 -25.78
C ASN A 274 -6.65 -36.82 -24.60
N ALA A 275 -5.70 -35.90 -24.90
CA ALA A 275 -5.15 -34.95 -23.94
C ALA A 275 -5.92 -33.62 -23.89
N GLY A 276 -7.08 -33.51 -24.60
CA GLY A 276 -7.91 -32.32 -24.60
C GLY A 276 -7.46 -31.21 -25.56
N GLN A 277 -6.42 -31.43 -26.38
CA GLN A 277 -5.95 -30.46 -27.34
C GLN A 277 -6.89 -30.37 -28.54
N LEU A 278 -7.34 -29.16 -28.92
CA LEU A 278 -8.12 -28.93 -30.14
C LEU A 278 -7.24 -29.20 -31.34
N MET A 279 -7.68 -30.15 -32.18
CA MET A 279 -6.96 -30.58 -33.38
C MET A 279 -7.54 -29.94 -34.63
N ALA A 280 -8.88 -29.85 -34.71
CA ALA A 280 -9.57 -29.24 -35.85
C ALA A 280 -10.94 -28.73 -35.42
N GLN A 281 -11.45 -27.74 -36.16
CA GLN A 281 -12.79 -27.21 -35.97
C GLN A 281 -13.42 -26.88 -37.33
N LYS A 282 -14.72 -27.14 -37.45
CA LYS A 282 -15.52 -26.78 -38.63
C LYS A 282 -16.88 -26.26 -38.18
N THR A 283 -17.31 -25.16 -38.78
CA THR A 283 -18.65 -24.59 -38.56
C THR A 283 -19.47 -24.76 -39.82
N LEU A 284 -20.72 -25.20 -39.64
CA LEU A 284 -21.72 -25.37 -40.68
C LEU A 284 -22.92 -24.49 -40.34
N GLN A 285 -23.64 -24.04 -41.40
CA GLN A 285 -24.85 -23.21 -41.28
C GLN A 285 -25.98 -23.86 -42.04
N ASN A 286 -27.22 -23.67 -41.61
CA ASN A 286 -28.44 -24.16 -42.24
C ASN A 286 -28.33 -25.68 -42.60
N VAL A 287 -28.05 -26.48 -41.57
CA VAL A 287 -27.83 -27.92 -41.69
C VAL A 287 -29.15 -28.68 -41.57
N HIS A 288 -29.31 -29.68 -42.39
CA HIS A 288 -30.49 -30.57 -42.34
C HIS A 288 -30.08 -31.96 -41.84
N SER A 289 -31.02 -32.60 -41.18
CA SER A 289 -30.83 -34.00 -40.74
C SER A 289 -30.45 -34.91 -41.90
N GLY A 290 -29.36 -35.65 -41.77
CA GLY A 290 -28.74 -36.48 -42.77
C GLY A 290 -27.61 -35.83 -43.55
N ASP A 291 -27.34 -34.54 -43.35
CA ASP A 291 -26.20 -33.85 -43.98
C ASP A 291 -24.88 -34.46 -43.56
N LYS A 292 -23.95 -34.56 -44.52
CA LYS A 292 -22.60 -35.09 -44.30
C LYS A 292 -21.56 -33.96 -44.27
N ALA A 293 -20.70 -34.02 -43.29
CA ALA A 293 -19.58 -33.11 -43.15
C ALA A 293 -18.26 -33.87 -43.06
N SER A 294 -17.18 -33.26 -43.57
CA SER A 294 -15.84 -33.78 -43.38
C SER A 294 -15.03 -32.75 -42.61
N VAL A 295 -14.41 -33.16 -41.50
CA VAL A 295 -13.52 -32.34 -40.68
C VAL A 295 -12.08 -32.73 -41.00
N ALA A 296 -11.31 -31.81 -41.58
CA ALA A 296 -9.91 -32.05 -41.95
C ALA A 296 -9.02 -32.07 -40.68
N LEU A 297 -8.44 -33.21 -40.38
CA LEU A 297 -7.53 -33.39 -39.24
C LEU A 297 -6.06 -33.30 -39.64
N GLY A 298 -5.78 -33.42 -40.92
CA GLY A 298 -4.41 -33.53 -41.41
C GLY A 298 -3.74 -34.84 -40.97
N LYS A 299 -2.42 -34.82 -40.81
CA LYS A 299 -1.69 -35.98 -40.26
C LYS A 299 -1.81 -35.98 -38.74
N VAL A 300 -2.63 -36.87 -38.21
CA VAL A 300 -2.74 -37.13 -36.78
C VAL A 300 -2.12 -38.47 -36.41
N ALA A 301 -1.59 -38.57 -35.19
CA ALA A 301 -1.06 -39.85 -34.73
C ALA A 301 -2.18 -40.88 -34.56
N ALA A 302 -1.89 -42.16 -34.71
CA ALA A 302 -2.82 -43.23 -34.37
C ALA A 302 -3.20 -43.13 -32.88
N GLY A 303 -4.49 -43.10 -32.59
CA GLY A 303 -4.94 -42.91 -31.20
C GLY A 303 -6.43 -42.60 -31.08
N VAL A 304 -6.80 -42.32 -29.85
CA VAL A 304 -8.18 -41.98 -29.49
C VAL A 304 -8.37 -40.47 -29.54
N TYR A 305 -9.47 -40.07 -30.18
CA TYR A 305 -9.88 -38.66 -30.32
C TYR A 305 -11.35 -38.51 -29.96
N HIS A 306 -11.77 -37.29 -29.72
CA HIS A 306 -13.12 -36.93 -29.36
C HIS A 306 -13.65 -35.88 -30.34
N LEU A 307 -14.75 -36.15 -31.00
CA LEU A 307 -15.54 -35.17 -31.72
C LEU A 307 -16.57 -34.57 -30.79
N VAL A 308 -16.58 -33.27 -30.65
CA VAL A 308 -17.59 -32.49 -29.97
C VAL A 308 -18.40 -31.73 -30.99
N ALA A 309 -19.70 -31.98 -31.01
CA ALA A 309 -20.63 -31.22 -31.83
C ALA A 309 -21.49 -30.31 -30.92
N ASN A 310 -21.51 -29.04 -31.29
CA ASN A 310 -22.49 -28.11 -30.74
C ASN A 310 -23.50 -27.79 -31.81
N VAL A 311 -24.75 -28.23 -31.57
CA VAL A 311 -25.89 -28.08 -32.46
C VAL A 311 -26.84 -27.08 -31.81
N ASP A 312 -26.90 -25.84 -32.32
CA ASP A 312 -27.72 -24.74 -31.77
C ASP A 312 -27.61 -24.58 -30.24
N GLY A 313 -26.39 -24.66 -29.72
CA GLY A 313 -26.12 -24.53 -28.30
C GLY A 313 -26.16 -25.82 -27.47
N LYS A 314 -26.69 -26.94 -28.04
CA LYS A 314 -26.64 -28.27 -27.40
C LYS A 314 -25.33 -28.95 -27.78
N THR A 315 -24.64 -29.51 -26.80
CA THR A 315 -23.35 -30.16 -27.00
C THR A 315 -23.47 -31.68 -26.87
N SER A 316 -22.98 -32.42 -27.85
CA SER A 316 -22.80 -33.86 -27.83
C SER A 316 -21.36 -34.24 -28.16
N ALA A 317 -20.89 -35.42 -27.77
CA ALA A 317 -19.56 -35.87 -28.08
C ALA A 317 -19.53 -37.35 -28.46
N VAL A 318 -18.68 -37.65 -29.43
CA VAL A 318 -18.45 -38.99 -29.94
C VAL A 318 -16.94 -39.30 -29.90
N LYS A 319 -16.59 -40.46 -29.32
CA LYS A 319 -15.23 -40.99 -29.33
C LYS A 319 -14.99 -41.74 -30.63
N PHE A 320 -13.84 -41.48 -31.26
CA PHE A 320 -13.39 -42.22 -32.47
C PHE A 320 -11.88 -42.53 -32.39
N VAL A 321 -11.44 -43.39 -33.29
CA VAL A 321 -10.04 -43.81 -33.40
C VAL A 321 -9.47 -43.32 -34.75
N ALA A 322 -8.31 -42.68 -34.70
CA ALA A 322 -7.49 -42.45 -35.89
C ALA A 322 -6.47 -43.58 -36.03
N LYS A 323 -6.36 -44.15 -37.27
CA LYS A 323 -5.44 -45.25 -37.59
C LYS A 323 -4.26 -44.75 -38.44
#